data_fcca7790004f8756d9346316eda0415e
#
_entry.id   fcca7790004f8756d9346316eda0415e
#
_cell.length_a   1.000
_cell.length_b   1.000
_cell.length_c   1.000
_cell.angle_alpha   90.00
_cell.angle_beta   90.00
_cell.angle_gamma   90.00
#
_symmetry.space_group_name_H-M   'P 1'
#
loop_
_entity.id
_entity.type
_entity.pdbx_description
1 polymer ?
#
loop_
_entity_poly.entity_id
_entity_poly.type
_entity_poly.pdbx_seq_one_letter_code
_entity_poly.pdbx_strand_id
1 'polypeptide(L)'
;MQHLVLACHITGVYDVNRNMTLADDSYDLVQEWAESVAAAKLKGVIFHNNFSDENCARYSNEYISFERIMYNPAFNPNVYRYFVYRDYLAKITQVQGVFVTDVSDVTLAQNPFIHPLFTANPDSLFCGDEPKTLHNEWMLAHAEHLRGQMEDYAAYEERFASEALLNCGVFGGSFPLFFDFLQQLCALHETYNHSNKTAYTGDMGAFNYLARTRFNANLHHGAPVNTIFKAYENDRTDCWFRHK
;
A
#
# COMPACT_ATOMS: atom_id res chain seq x y z
N MET A 1 -10.22 -8.68 19.37
CA MET A 1 -9.39 -7.73 18.60
C MET A 1 -8.87 -8.45 17.37
N GLN A 2 -8.86 -7.81 16.21
CA GLN A 2 -8.55 -8.47 14.92
C GLN A 2 -7.36 -7.81 14.22
N HIS A 3 -6.73 -8.59 13.36
CA HIS A 3 -5.71 -8.13 12.41
C HIS A 3 -6.30 -8.13 11.00
N LEU A 4 -5.95 -7.14 10.19
CA LEU A 4 -6.50 -6.95 8.85
C LEU A 4 -5.39 -6.84 7.81
N VAL A 5 -5.63 -7.44 6.65
CA VAL A 5 -4.87 -7.17 5.43
C VAL A 5 -5.84 -6.57 4.41
N LEU A 6 -5.52 -5.38 3.91
CA LEU A 6 -6.40 -4.62 3.03
C LEU A 6 -5.76 -4.45 1.66
N ALA A 7 -6.55 -4.55 0.62
CA ALA A 7 -6.13 -4.27 -0.74
C ALA A 7 -7.23 -3.55 -1.53
N CYS A 8 -6.84 -2.81 -2.56
CA CYS A 8 -7.77 -2.05 -3.38
C CYS A 8 -7.60 -2.43 -4.86
N HIS A 9 -8.70 -2.76 -5.53
CA HIS A 9 -8.75 -3.15 -6.93
C HIS A 9 -9.71 -2.22 -7.70
N ILE A 10 -9.15 -1.17 -8.28
CA ILE A 10 -9.89 -0.19 -9.08
C ILE A 10 -9.66 -0.50 -10.56
N THR A 11 -10.73 -0.80 -11.28
CA THR A 11 -10.72 -1.19 -12.69
C THR A 11 -11.60 -0.26 -13.53
N GLY A 12 -11.61 -0.46 -14.85
CA GLY A 12 -12.33 0.43 -15.78
C GLY A 12 -11.66 1.79 -15.98
N VAL A 13 -10.46 1.98 -15.44
CA VAL A 13 -9.63 3.17 -15.62
C VAL A 13 -8.28 2.79 -16.21
N TYR A 14 -7.64 3.73 -16.88
CA TYR A 14 -6.32 3.49 -17.45
C TYR A 14 -5.26 3.38 -16.35
N ASP A 15 -4.57 2.24 -16.29
CA ASP A 15 -3.43 2.01 -15.41
C ASP A 15 -2.15 2.45 -16.12
N VAL A 16 -1.54 3.53 -15.62
CA VAL A 16 -0.33 4.11 -16.21
C VAL A 16 0.88 3.18 -16.07
N ASN A 17 0.93 2.35 -15.02
CA ASN A 17 2.04 1.43 -14.78
C ASN A 17 2.00 0.22 -15.71
N ARG A 18 0.79 -0.24 -16.07
CA ARG A 18 0.56 -1.36 -16.98
C ARG A 18 0.34 -0.94 -18.42
N ASN A 19 0.17 0.37 -18.67
CA ASN A 19 -0.15 0.92 -19.98
C ASN A 19 -1.41 0.28 -20.62
N MET A 20 -2.42 0.00 -19.79
CA MET A 20 -3.68 -0.61 -20.24
C MET A 20 -4.85 -0.27 -19.30
N THR A 21 -6.06 -0.50 -19.77
CA THR A 21 -7.26 -0.50 -18.91
C THR A 21 -7.49 -1.92 -18.39
N LEU A 22 -7.57 -2.06 -17.06
CA LEU A 22 -7.82 -3.36 -16.43
C LEU A 22 -9.27 -3.80 -16.68
N ALA A 23 -9.47 -5.10 -16.83
CA ALA A 23 -10.79 -5.70 -17.00
C ALA A 23 -11.65 -5.51 -15.76
N ASP A 24 -12.94 -5.18 -15.96
CA ASP A 24 -13.82 -4.73 -14.89
C ASP A 24 -14.19 -5.81 -13.87
N ASP A 25 -14.45 -7.04 -14.31
CA ASP A 25 -14.99 -8.12 -13.49
C ASP A 25 -14.09 -9.38 -13.50
N SER A 26 -12.76 -9.20 -13.58
CA SER A 26 -11.82 -10.32 -13.55
C SER A 26 -11.25 -10.55 -12.15
N TYR A 27 -11.42 -11.76 -11.63
CA TYR A 27 -10.84 -12.19 -10.36
C TYR A 27 -9.35 -12.54 -10.48
N ASP A 28 -8.84 -12.79 -11.66
CA ASP A 28 -7.50 -13.34 -11.90
C ASP A 28 -6.39 -12.51 -11.25
N LEU A 29 -6.54 -11.17 -11.26
CA LEU A 29 -5.55 -10.26 -10.69
C LEU A 29 -5.56 -10.19 -9.15
N VAL A 30 -6.59 -10.71 -8.50
CA VAL A 30 -6.73 -10.68 -7.04
C VAL A 30 -6.66 -12.07 -6.40
N GLN A 31 -6.69 -13.12 -7.21
CA GLN A 31 -6.78 -14.50 -6.76
C GLN A 31 -5.61 -14.91 -5.86
N GLU A 32 -4.37 -14.72 -6.32
CA GLU A 32 -3.18 -15.14 -5.57
C GLU A 32 -3.10 -14.40 -4.21
N TRP A 33 -3.47 -13.12 -4.20
CA TRP A 33 -3.54 -12.36 -2.97
C TRP A 33 -4.57 -12.95 -2.00
N ALA A 34 -5.80 -13.13 -2.47
CA ALA A 34 -6.91 -13.64 -1.66
C ALA A 34 -6.61 -15.03 -1.10
N GLU A 35 -6.09 -15.95 -1.93
CA GLU A 35 -5.70 -17.30 -1.51
C GLU A 35 -4.59 -17.27 -0.47
N SER A 36 -3.58 -16.41 -0.62
CA SER A 36 -2.45 -16.30 0.32
C SER A 36 -2.88 -15.78 1.68
N VAL A 37 -3.74 -14.77 1.72
CA VAL A 37 -4.28 -14.21 2.96
C VAL A 37 -5.20 -15.20 3.66
N ALA A 38 -6.07 -15.90 2.92
CA ALA A 38 -6.94 -16.94 3.45
C ALA A 38 -6.14 -18.14 4.01
N ALA A 39 -5.08 -18.56 3.31
CA ALA A 39 -4.20 -19.63 3.77
C ALA A 39 -3.50 -19.30 5.11
N ALA A 40 -3.17 -18.04 5.34
CA ALA A 40 -2.63 -17.55 6.60
C ALA A 40 -3.70 -17.37 7.70
N LYS A 41 -4.98 -17.63 7.40
CA LYS A 41 -6.14 -17.45 8.28
C LYS A 41 -6.27 -16.01 8.81
N LEU A 42 -5.91 -15.03 7.99
CA LEU A 42 -6.09 -13.62 8.27
C LEU A 42 -7.35 -13.07 7.61
N LYS A 43 -7.91 -12.02 8.19
CA LYS A 43 -9.03 -11.30 7.58
C LYS A 43 -8.49 -10.36 6.50
N GLY A 44 -8.91 -10.62 5.27
CA GLY A 44 -8.60 -9.80 4.10
C GLY A 44 -9.84 -9.06 3.59
N VAL A 45 -9.67 -7.81 3.22
CA VAL A 45 -10.73 -7.02 2.57
C VAL A 45 -10.21 -6.50 1.24
N ILE A 46 -10.92 -6.81 0.17
CA ILE A 46 -10.67 -6.28 -1.17
C ILE A 46 -11.71 -5.19 -1.46
N PHE A 47 -11.26 -3.94 -1.52
CA PHE A 47 -12.08 -2.83 -1.97
C PHE A 47 -12.09 -2.79 -3.49
N HIS A 48 -13.27 -2.68 -4.09
CA HIS A 48 -13.42 -2.70 -5.53
C HIS A 48 -14.52 -1.75 -6.02
N ASN A 49 -14.42 -1.31 -7.28
CA ASN A 49 -15.46 -0.48 -7.90
C ASN A 49 -16.36 -1.26 -8.88
N ASN A 50 -15.91 -2.36 -9.47
CA ASN A 50 -16.57 -2.98 -10.63
C ASN A 50 -16.86 -4.49 -10.53
N PHE A 51 -16.43 -5.21 -9.48
CA PHE A 51 -16.84 -6.62 -9.37
C PHE A 51 -18.35 -6.76 -9.28
N SER A 52 -18.89 -7.75 -9.99
CA SER A 52 -20.30 -8.14 -9.86
C SER A 52 -20.61 -8.72 -8.49
N ASP A 53 -21.87 -8.62 -8.08
CA ASP A 53 -22.31 -9.22 -6.83
C ASP A 53 -22.18 -10.75 -6.87
N GLU A 54 -22.30 -11.37 -8.06
CA GLU A 54 -22.06 -12.79 -8.28
C GLU A 54 -20.61 -13.17 -7.99
N ASN A 55 -19.63 -12.44 -8.53
CA ASN A 55 -18.21 -12.68 -8.26
C ASN A 55 -17.87 -12.41 -6.80
N CYS A 56 -18.38 -11.34 -6.21
CA CYS A 56 -18.19 -11.09 -4.79
C CYS A 56 -18.72 -12.23 -3.92
N ALA A 57 -19.93 -12.72 -4.19
CA ALA A 57 -20.52 -13.85 -3.44
C ALA A 57 -19.75 -15.16 -3.66
N ARG A 58 -19.29 -15.40 -4.90
CA ARG A 58 -18.56 -16.62 -5.28
C ARG A 58 -17.20 -16.74 -4.59
N TYR A 59 -16.46 -15.63 -4.45
CA TYR A 59 -15.08 -15.61 -3.96
C TYR A 59 -14.95 -15.15 -2.50
N SER A 60 -16.02 -14.65 -1.89
CA SER A 60 -16.07 -14.41 -0.44
C SER A 60 -16.01 -15.70 0.35
N ASN A 61 -15.33 -15.67 1.48
CA ASN A 61 -15.27 -16.80 2.40
C ASN A 61 -15.08 -16.32 3.84
N GLU A 62 -14.78 -17.23 4.77
CA GLU A 62 -14.55 -16.88 6.17
C GLU A 62 -13.46 -15.81 6.35
N TYR A 63 -12.46 -15.77 5.47
CA TYR A 63 -11.30 -14.89 5.60
C TYR A 63 -11.35 -13.69 4.66
N ILE A 64 -11.92 -13.82 3.48
CA ILE A 64 -11.91 -12.81 2.43
C ILE A 64 -13.29 -12.21 2.24
N SER A 65 -13.38 -10.88 2.28
CA SER A 65 -14.58 -10.11 1.95
C SER A 65 -14.29 -9.07 0.88
N PHE A 66 -15.34 -8.68 0.16
CA PHE A 66 -15.33 -7.64 -0.87
C PHE A 66 -16.17 -6.46 -0.42
N GLU A 67 -15.62 -5.26 -0.53
CA GLU A 67 -16.30 -4.02 -0.18
C GLU A 67 -16.38 -3.11 -1.41
N ARG A 68 -17.59 -2.84 -1.86
CA ARG A 68 -17.82 -1.96 -3.01
C ARG A 68 -17.57 -0.51 -2.64
N ILE A 69 -16.78 0.18 -3.48
CA ILE A 69 -16.48 1.60 -3.33
C ILE A 69 -16.93 2.40 -4.56
N MET A 70 -17.13 3.68 -4.37
CA MET A 70 -17.25 4.66 -5.45
C MET A 70 -15.90 5.33 -5.68
N TYR A 71 -15.30 5.07 -6.85
CA TYR A 71 -14.01 5.67 -7.19
C TYR A 71 -14.17 7.16 -7.52
N ASN A 72 -13.33 8.00 -6.91
CA ASN A 72 -13.26 9.43 -7.20
C ASN A 72 -12.13 9.72 -8.21
N PRO A 73 -12.45 10.08 -9.47
CA PRO A 73 -11.45 10.32 -10.52
C PRO A 73 -10.64 11.61 -10.35
N ALA A 74 -10.87 12.38 -9.28
CA ALA A 74 -10.00 13.50 -8.91
C ALA A 74 -8.61 13.04 -8.44
N PHE A 75 -8.48 11.74 -8.07
CA PHE A 75 -7.23 11.13 -7.70
C PHE A 75 -6.91 9.93 -8.60
N ASN A 76 -5.63 9.66 -8.81
CA ASN A 76 -5.21 8.42 -9.44
C ASN A 76 -5.59 7.21 -8.55
N PRO A 77 -5.93 6.03 -9.10
CA PRO A 77 -6.25 4.84 -8.31
C PRO A 77 -5.21 4.49 -7.23
N ASN A 78 -3.91 4.63 -7.52
CA ASN A 78 -2.83 4.36 -6.58
C ASN A 78 -2.81 5.31 -5.38
N VAL A 79 -3.36 6.51 -5.54
CA VAL A 79 -3.55 7.49 -4.45
C VAL A 79 -4.90 7.27 -3.78
N TYR A 80 -5.96 7.04 -4.56
CA TYR A 80 -7.32 6.95 -4.03
C TYR A 80 -7.50 5.80 -3.02
N ARG A 81 -6.75 4.71 -3.18
CA ARG A 81 -6.76 3.60 -2.23
C ARG A 81 -6.52 4.03 -0.77
N TYR A 82 -5.70 5.04 -0.52
CA TYR A 82 -5.42 5.53 0.84
C TYR A 82 -6.66 6.12 1.50
N PHE A 83 -7.47 6.86 0.75
CA PHE A 83 -8.75 7.40 1.24
C PHE A 83 -9.74 6.28 1.56
N VAL A 84 -9.80 5.27 0.71
CA VAL A 84 -10.65 4.08 0.93
C VAL A 84 -10.27 3.39 2.24
N TYR A 85 -8.99 3.14 2.46
CA TYR A 85 -8.51 2.51 3.70
C TYR A 85 -8.80 3.37 4.93
N ARG A 86 -8.52 4.67 4.87
CA ARG A 86 -8.82 5.62 5.96
C ARG A 86 -10.29 5.59 6.32
N ASP A 87 -11.16 5.74 5.34
CA ASP A 87 -12.61 5.86 5.55
C ASP A 87 -13.24 4.55 6.05
N TYR A 88 -12.69 3.42 5.65
CA TYR A 88 -13.08 2.11 6.18
C TYR A 88 -12.62 1.93 7.63
N LEU A 89 -11.34 2.17 7.90
CA LEU A 89 -10.74 1.98 9.21
C LEU A 89 -11.32 2.93 10.26
N ALA A 90 -11.77 4.12 9.87
CA ALA A 90 -12.45 5.06 10.76
C ALA A 90 -13.79 4.54 11.31
N LYS A 91 -14.41 3.55 10.66
CA LYS A 91 -15.73 3.00 11.02
C LYS A 91 -15.66 1.72 11.84
N ILE A 92 -14.50 1.08 11.88
CA ILE A 92 -14.35 -0.21 12.56
C ILE A 92 -13.70 -0.04 13.92
N THR A 93 -14.02 -0.95 14.82
CA THR A 93 -13.48 -0.97 16.18
C THR A 93 -12.74 -2.28 16.44
N GLN A 94 -11.92 -2.31 17.50
CA GLN A 94 -11.22 -3.51 17.95
C GLN A 94 -10.18 -4.07 16.95
N VAL A 95 -9.55 -3.21 16.14
CA VAL A 95 -8.42 -3.55 15.28
C VAL A 95 -7.12 -3.35 16.07
N GLN A 96 -6.20 -4.32 15.99
CA GLN A 96 -4.88 -4.24 16.63
C GLN A 96 -3.77 -3.89 15.64
N GLY A 97 -3.83 -4.46 14.45
CA GLY A 97 -2.80 -4.24 13.43
C GLY A 97 -3.39 -4.33 12.04
N VAL A 98 -2.81 -3.58 11.13
CA VAL A 98 -3.24 -3.51 9.74
C VAL A 98 -2.02 -3.55 8.83
N PHE A 99 -2.11 -4.31 7.76
CA PHE A 99 -1.27 -4.14 6.58
C PHE A 99 -2.14 -3.81 5.37
N VAL A 100 -1.66 -2.91 4.54
CA VAL A 100 -2.22 -2.64 3.23
C VAL A 100 -1.21 -3.03 2.16
N THR A 101 -1.71 -3.59 1.06
CA THR A 101 -0.83 -4.10 0.00
C THR A 101 -1.41 -3.80 -1.37
N ASP A 102 -0.54 -3.82 -2.37
CA ASP A 102 -0.96 -4.01 -3.75
C ASP A 102 -1.64 -5.39 -3.88
N VAL A 103 -2.62 -5.49 -4.77
CA VAL A 103 -3.48 -6.70 -4.84
C VAL A 103 -3.04 -7.68 -5.92
N SER A 104 -2.39 -7.19 -6.96
CA SER A 104 -2.11 -7.98 -8.18
C SER A 104 -0.72 -8.59 -8.24
N ASP A 105 0.20 -8.11 -7.41
CA ASP A 105 1.61 -8.47 -7.44
C ASP A 105 2.22 -8.69 -6.03
N VAL A 106 1.38 -8.63 -5.00
CA VAL A 106 1.78 -8.97 -3.63
C VAL A 106 1.05 -10.23 -3.16
N THR A 107 1.79 -11.15 -2.54
CA THR A 107 1.22 -12.32 -1.85
C THR A 107 1.76 -12.41 -0.43
N LEU A 108 0.94 -12.89 0.49
CA LEU A 108 1.33 -13.12 1.88
C LEU A 108 2.08 -14.44 2.00
N ALA A 109 3.32 -14.42 2.50
CA ALA A 109 4.13 -15.62 2.72
C ALA A 109 4.13 -16.06 4.19
N GLN A 110 4.15 -15.11 5.11
CA GLN A 110 4.06 -15.36 6.56
C GLN A 110 3.10 -14.37 7.23
N ASN A 111 2.49 -14.78 8.32
CA ASN A 111 1.66 -13.89 9.14
C ASN A 111 2.55 -12.86 9.87
N PRO A 112 2.51 -11.56 9.49
CA PRO A 112 3.35 -10.54 10.09
C PRO A 112 3.01 -10.29 11.56
N PHE A 113 1.76 -10.45 11.96
CA PHE A 113 1.23 -10.05 13.26
C PHE A 113 1.70 -10.93 14.41
N ILE A 114 2.20 -12.13 14.13
CA ILE A 114 2.81 -13.04 15.12
C ILE A 114 4.34 -13.05 15.05
N HIS A 115 4.93 -12.33 14.11
CA HIS A 115 6.36 -12.31 13.93
C HIS A 115 7.03 -11.50 15.06
N PRO A 116 8.18 -11.97 15.61
CA PRO A 116 8.87 -11.28 16.71
C PRO A 116 9.19 -9.81 16.43
N LEU A 117 9.59 -9.48 15.21
CA LEU A 117 9.86 -8.08 14.83
C LEU A 117 8.62 -7.19 14.99
N PHE A 118 7.43 -7.67 14.59
CA PHE A 118 6.19 -6.91 14.74
C PHE A 118 5.79 -6.78 16.21
N THR A 119 5.81 -7.90 16.94
CA THR A 119 5.33 -7.93 18.34
C THR A 119 6.24 -7.17 19.30
N ALA A 120 7.55 -7.11 19.01
CA ALA A 120 8.51 -6.36 19.81
C ALA A 120 8.53 -4.84 19.49
N ASN A 121 7.93 -4.42 18.39
CA ASN A 121 7.95 -3.03 17.94
C ASN A 121 6.53 -2.49 17.68
N PRO A 122 5.67 -2.39 18.72
CA PRO A 122 4.26 -2.02 18.56
C PRO A 122 4.07 -0.57 18.06
N ASP A 123 5.08 0.28 18.24
CA ASP A 123 5.04 1.69 17.83
C ASP A 123 5.84 1.93 16.55
N SER A 124 5.89 0.92 15.66
CA SER A 124 6.63 1.02 14.41
C SER A 124 5.74 0.92 13.18
N LEU A 125 6.15 1.66 12.15
CA LEU A 125 5.67 1.52 10.78
C LEU A 125 6.57 0.53 10.06
N PHE A 126 5.96 -0.42 9.36
CA PHE A 126 6.65 -1.41 8.55
C PHE A 126 6.29 -1.19 7.09
N CYS A 127 7.26 -1.20 6.18
CA CYS A 127 6.98 -1.09 4.76
C CYS A 127 7.99 -1.87 3.91
N GLY A 128 7.62 -2.09 2.65
CA GLY A 128 8.53 -2.58 1.64
C GLY A 128 9.59 -1.54 1.28
N ASP A 129 10.65 -2.01 0.63
CA ASP A 129 11.63 -1.15 -0.02
C ASP A 129 12.04 -1.71 -1.38
N GLU A 130 12.79 -0.92 -2.12
CA GLU A 130 13.36 -1.27 -3.41
C GLU A 130 14.89 -1.28 -3.34
N PRO A 131 15.58 -2.05 -4.21
CA PRO A 131 17.04 -2.07 -4.27
C PRO A 131 17.60 -0.80 -4.96
N LYS A 132 17.12 0.35 -4.53
CA LYS A 132 17.46 1.67 -5.02
C LYS A 132 17.50 2.65 -3.87
N THR A 133 18.19 3.76 -4.05
CA THR A 133 18.14 4.89 -3.13
C THR A 133 17.01 5.84 -3.50
N LEU A 134 16.63 6.71 -2.58
CA LEU A 134 15.64 7.75 -2.82
C LEU A 134 16.06 8.65 -4.00
N HIS A 135 17.35 8.96 -4.10
CA HIS A 135 17.91 9.76 -5.21
C HIS A 135 18.20 8.88 -6.43
N ASN A 136 17.17 8.62 -7.24
CA ASN A 136 17.27 7.95 -8.53
C ASN A 136 16.39 8.66 -9.57
N GLU A 137 16.72 8.50 -10.86
CA GLU A 137 16.05 9.24 -11.95
C GLU A 137 14.54 9.04 -11.98
N TRP A 138 14.07 7.81 -11.76
CA TRP A 138 12.64 7.53 -11.76
C TRP A 138 11.93 8.27 -10.61
N MET A 139 12.51 8.25 -9.40
CA MET A 139 11.91 8.89 -8.23
C MET A 139 11.95 10.42 -8.34
N LEU A 140 13.01 10.99 -8.89
CA LEU A 140 13.12 12.42 -9.15
C LEU A 140 12.04 12.91 -10.12
N ALA A 141 11.76 12.14 -11.20
CA ALA A 141 10.68 12.44 -12.13
C ALA A 141 9.29 12.24 -11.47
N HIS A 142 9.12 11.18 -10.69
CA HIS A 142 7.89 10.86 -9.98
C HIS A 142 7.49 11.93 -8.95
N ALA A 143 8.48 12.54 -8.30
CA ALA A 143 8.28 13.55 -7.26
C ALA A 143 8.26 15.00 -7.78
N GLU A 144 8.43 15.23 -9.09
CA GLU A 144 8.51 16.58 -9.66
C GLU A 144 7.32 17.47 -9.28
N HIS A 145 6.12 16.91 -9.32
CA HIS A 145 4.90 17.62 -8.97
C HIS A 145 4.89 18.07 -7.49
N LEU A 146 5.29 17.19 -6.57
CA LEU A 146 5.37 17.52 -5.14
C LEU A 146 6.48 18.54 -4.86
N ARG A 147 7.63 18.40 -5.48
CA ARG A 147 8.76 19.33 -5.35
C ARG A 147 8.39 20.73 -5.82
N GLY A 148 7.53 20.86 -6.82
CA GLY A 148 7.03 22.15 -7.30
C GLY A 148 6.01 22.83 -6.36
N GLN A 149 5.45 22.11 -5.39
CA GLN A 149 4.38 22.62 -4.52
C GLN A 149 4.76 22.67 -3.04
N MET A 150 5.64 21.79 -2.56
CA MET A 150 6.05 21.72 -1.16
C MET A 150 7.39 22.43 -0.97
N GLU A 151 7.42 23.45 -0.13
CA GLU A 151 8.59 24.30 0.09
C GLU A 151 9.82 23.54 0.60
N ASP A 152 9.62 22.53 1.44
CA ASP A 152 10.70 21.77 2.08
C ASP A 152 11.02 20.44 1.36
N TYR A 153 10.35 20.12 0.25
CA TYR A 153 10.52 18.84 -0.43
C TYR A 153 11.93 18.63 -0.98
N ALA A 154 12.52 19.66 -1.57
CA ALA A 154 13.89 19.59 -2.10
C ALA A 154 14.93 19.36 -0.97
N ALA A 155 14.76 20.00 0.18
CA ALA A 155 15.62 19.81 1.34
C ALA A 155 15.46 18.38 1.93
N TYR A 156 14.24 17.84 1.91
CA TYR A 156 14.00 16.45 2.26
C TYR A 156 14.73 15.49 1.30
N GLU A 157 14.62 15.67 -0.01
CA GLU A 157 15.29 14.81 -1.00
C GLU A 157 16.82 14.82 -0.83
N GLU A 158 17.41 15.99 -0.57
CA GLU A 158 18.85 16.13 -0.30
C GLU A 158 19.23 15.38 0.98
N ARG A 159 18.46 15.57 2.06
CA ARG A 159 18.73 14.96 3.37
C ARG A 159 18.69 13.44 3.34
N PHE A 160 17.76 12.86 2.59
CA PHE A 160 17.53 11.40 2.55
C PHE A 160 17.99 10.74 1.23
N ALA A 161 18.79 11.44 0.43
CA ALA A 161 19.21 11.02 -0.90
C ALA A 161 19.80 9.59 -0.97
N SER A 162 20.59 9.20 0.05
CA SER A 162 21.25 7.90 0.14
C SER A 162 20.43 6.82 0.84
N GLU A 163 19.28 7.16 1.40
CA GLU A 163 18.40 6.19 2.06
C GLU A 163 17.71 5.28 1.05
N ALA A 164 17.36 4.07 1.47
CA ALA A 164 16.60 3.15 0.63
C ALA A 164 15.27 3.77 0.20
N LEU A 165 14.91 3.57 -1.06
CA LEU A 165 13.59 3.93 -1.59
C LEU A 165 12.54 3.01 -0.98
N LEU A 166 11.63 3.59 -0.18
CA LEU A 166 10.52 2.86 0.41
C LEU A 166 9.47 2.58 -0.67
N ASN A 167 8.91 1.37 -0.62
CA ASN A 167 7.86 0.95 -1.54
C ASN A 167 6.51 0.94 -0.84
N CYS A 168 5.52 1.68 -1.38
CA CYS A 168 4.19 1.80 -0.81
C CYS A 168 3.22 0.67 -1.23
N GLY A 169 3.72 -0.34 -1.93
CA GLY A 169 2.94 -1.53 -2.29
C GLY A 169 2.74 -2.52 -1.13
N VAL A 170 3.50 -2.36 -0.04
CA VAL A 170 3.33 -3.10 1.22
C VAL A 170 3.67 -2.16 2.37
N PHE A 171 2.72 -1.86 3.23
CA PHE A 171 3.01 -1.16 4.48
C PHE A 171 1.93 -1.41 5.55
N GLY A 172 2.29 -1.21 6.81
CA GLY A 172 1.39 -1.48 7.92
C GLY A 172 2.04 -1.22 9.27
N GLY A 173 1.33 -1.61 10.33
CA GLY A 173 1.77 -1.43 11.71
C GLY A 173 0.66 -1.72 12.71
N SER A 174 0.88 -1.37 13.97
CA SER A 174 -0.17 -1.32 14.96
C SER A 174 -1.23 -0.29 14.55
N PHE A 175 -2.48 -0.55 14.87
CA PHE A 175 -3.60 0.25 14.37
C PHE A 175 -3.46 1.75 14.67
N PRO A 176 -3.14 2.20 15.90
CA PRO A 176 -3.07 3.65 16.17
C PRO A 176 -2.01 4.37 15.34
N LEU A 177 -0.80 3.82 15.26
CA LEU A 177 0.29 4.41 14.49
C LEU A 177 0.00 4.39 12.98
N PHE A 178 -0.45 3.23 12.49
CA PHE A 178 -0.78 3.07 11.07
C PHE A 178 -1.90 4.03 10.65
N PHE A 179 -2.93 4.19 11.48
CA PHE A 179 -4.04 5.07 11.17
C PHE A 179 -3.65 6.55 11.19
N ASP A 180 -2.79 6.95 12.13
CA ASP A 180 -2.20 8.31 12.14
C ASP A 180 -1.37 8.57 10.87
N PHE A 181 -0.49 7.62 10.50
CA PHE A 181 0.27 7.71 9.25
C PHE A 181 -0.67 7.86 8.03
N LEU A 182 -1.69 7.03 7.95
CA LEU A 182 -2.64 7.03 6.83
C LEU A 182 -3.44 8.33 6.75
N GLN A 183 -3.85 8.90 7.88
CA GLN A 183 -4.52 10.21 7.92
C GLN A 183 -3.61 11.33 7.40
N GLN A 184 -2.36 11.35 7.83
CA GLN A 184 -1.39 12.35 7.36
C GLN A 184 -1.06 12.17 5.87
N LEU A 185 -0.96 10.92 5.39
CA LEU A 185 -0.74 10.62 3.97
C LEU A 185 -1.92 11.11 3.11
N CYS A 186 -3.15 10.85 3.54
CA CYS A 186 -4.34 11.37 2.87
C CYS A 186 -4.36 12.90 2.83
N ALA A 187 -4.02 13.57 3.94
CA ALA A 187 -3.96 15.04 3.99
C ALA A 187 -2.93 15.62 3.01
N LEU A 188 -1.77 14.98 2.86
CA LEU A 188 -0.78 15.38 1.85
C LEU A 188 -1.35 15.26 0.43
N HIS A 189 -2.03 14.17 0.12
CA HIS A 189 -2.62 13.98 -1.19
C HIS A 189 -3.79 14.93 -1.45
N GLU A 190 -4.61 15.23 -0.46
CA GLU A 190 -5.68 16.22 -0.56
C GLU A 190 -5.12 17.62 -0.87
N THR A 191 -3.99 17.94 -0.28
CA THR A 191 -3.38 19.28 -0.43
C THR A 191 -2.62 19.42 -1.75
N TYR A 192 -1.80 18.42 -2.08
CA TYR A 192 -0.78 18.58 -3.13
C TYR A 192 -1.01 17.70 -4.37
N ASN A 193 -1.85 16.68 -4.29
CA ASN A 193 -2.02 15.70 -5.36
C ASN A 193 -3.44 15.65 -5.95
N HIS A 194 -4.32 16.53 -5.50
CA HIS A 194 -5.67 16.64 -6.04
C HIS A 194 -5.61 17.01 -7.52
N SER A 195 -6.35 16.27 -8.35
CA SER A 195 -6.39 16.47 -9.81
C SER A 195 -5.06 16.24 -10.54
N ASN A 196 -4.07 15.62 -9.90
CA ASN A 196 -2.85 15.21 -10.58
C ASN A 196 -3.18 14.05 -11.55
N LYS A 197 -3.08 14.34 -12.85
CA LYS A 197 -3.37 13.38 -13.94
C LYS A 197 -2.12 13.01 -14.74
N THR A 198 -0.94 13.30 -14.21
CA THR A 198 0.31 12.88 -14.85
C THR A 198 0.51 11.37 -14.73
N ALA A 199 1.41 10.82 -15.54
CA ALA A 199 1.82 9.42 -15.45
C ALA A 199 2.47 9.12 -14.08
N TYR A 200 3.06 10.12 -13.45
CA TYR A 200 3.66 10.04 -12.13
C TYR A 200 2.65 10.52 -11.09
N THR A 201 2.10 9.59 -10.34
CA THR A 201 0.99 9.84 -9.43
C THR A 201 1.35 10.56 -8.15
N GLY A 202 2.65 10.61 -7.82
CA GLY A 202 3.16 11.20 -6.58
C GLY A 202 2.90 10.36 -5.33
N ASP A 203 2.35 9.16 -5.45
CA ASP A 203 2.07 8.26 -4.31
C ASP A 203 3.34 7.86 -3.57
N MET A 204 4.35 7.36 -4.29
CA MET A 204 5.67 7.03 -3.73
C MET A 204 6.35 8.27 -3.15
N GLY A 205 6.21 9.43 -3.80
CA GLY A 205 6.80 10.70 -3.33
C GLY A 205 6.24 11.14 -1.99
N ALA A 206 4.92 11.19 -1.86
CA ALA A 206 4.26 11.56 -0.61
C ALA A 206 4.51 10.52 0.50
N PHE A 207 4.50 9.22 0.16
CA PHE A 207 4.78 8.15 1.10
C PHE A 207 6.18 8.26 1.69
N ASN A 208 7.22 8.33 0.84
CA ASN A 208 8.61 8.45 1.28
C ASN A 208 8.85 9.72 2.09
N TYR A 209 8.31 10.86 1.63
CA TYR A 209 8.41 12.12 2.36
C TYR A 209 7.85 12.00 3.78
N LEU A 210 6.62 11.51 3.93
CA LEU A 210 5.98 11.39 5.22
C LEU A 210 6.71 10.38 6.14
N ALA A 211 7.01 9.18 5.61
CA ALA A 211 7.67 8.14 6.37
C ALA A 211 9.04 8.59 6.90
N ARG A 212 9.85 9.25 6.06
CA ARG A 212 11.19 9.70 6.44
C ARG A 212 11.19 10.96 7.30
N THR A 213 10.26 11.90 7.10
CA THR A 213 10.26 13.16 7.87
C THR A 213 9.56 13.05 9.22
N ARG A 214 8.54 12.20 9.34
CA ARG A 214 7.70 12.12 10.55
C ARG A 214 7.83 10.81 11.31
N PHE A 215 8.11 9.69 10.63
CA PHE A 215 8.09 8.35 11.22
C PHE A 215 9.44 7.65 11.17
N ASN A 216 10.51 8.29 10.71
CA ASN A 216 11.80 7.66 10.48
C ASN A 216 12.41 6.97 11.71
N ALA A 217 12.16 7.50 12.90
CA ALA A 217 12.65 6.91 14.15
C ALA A 217 12.04 5.53 14.46
N ASN A 218 10.83 5.29 13.94
CA ASN A 218 10.05 4.08 14.21
C ASN A 218 9.73 3.34 12.90
N LEU A 219 10.62 3.44 11.90
CA LEU A 219 10.43 2.86 10.58
C LEU A 219 11.27 1.60 10.42
N HIS A 220 10.61 0.49 10.08
CA HIS A 220 11.25 -0.75 9.64
C HIS A 220 10.89 -1.01 8.18
N HIS A 221 11.88 -1.31 7.35
CA HIS A 221 11.66 -1.58 5.92
C HIS A 221 12.54 -2.69 5.39
N GLY A 222 12.19 -3.22 4.22
CA GLY A 222 12.88 -4.33 3.60
C GLY A 222 12.66 -5.66 4.32
N ALA A 223 13.61 -6.55 4.28
CA ALA A 223 13.46 -7.87 4.92
C ALA A 223 13.32 -7.77 6.45
N PRO A 224 12.40 -8.51 7.09
CA PRO A 224 11.54 -9.54 6.51
C PRO A 224 10.20 -9.03 5.96
N VAL A 225 9.95 -7.72 5.89
CA VAL A 225 8.63 -7.18 5.50
C VAL A 225 8.28 -7.61 4.08
N ASN A 226 9.22 -7.45 3.14
CA ASN A 226 9.00 -7.85 1.75
C ASN A 226 10.22 -8.56 1.14
N THR A 227 10.01 -9.27 0.04
CA THR A 227 11.06 -9.69 -0.89
C THR A 227 11.62 -8.47 -1.64
N ILE A 228 12.74 -8.65 -2.32
CA ILE A 228 13.28 -7.62 -3.21
C ILE A 228 12.28 -7.39 -4.36
N PHE A 229 11.77 -6.16 -4.47
CA PHE A 229 10.81 -5.78 -5.50
C PHE A 229 11.36 -6.05 -6.91
N LYS A 230 10.56 -6.71 -7.75
CA LYS A 230 10.91 -7.14 -9.11
C LYS A 230 12.05 -8.17 -9.20
N ALA A 231 12.48 -8.77 -8.11
CA ALA A 231 13.41 -9.90 -8.15
C ALA A 231 12.70 -11.25 -8.38
N TYR A 232 11.35 -11.27 -8.33
CA TYR A 232 10.52 -12.45 -8.55
C TYR A 232 10.89 -13.65 -7.66
N GLU A 233 11.22 -13.38 -6.40
CA GLU A 233 11.57 -14.41 -5.39
C GLU A 233 10.31 -15.19 -4.92
N ASN A 234 9.62 -15.84 -5.86
CA ASN A 234 8.30 -16.45 -5.64
C ASN A 234 8.30 -17.59 -4.60
N ASP A 235 9.42 -18.28 -4.43
CA ASP A 235 9.55 -19.41 -3.50
C ASP A 235 10.08 -19.01 -2.12
N ARG A 236 10.39 -17.73 -1.92
CA ARG A 236 10.94 -17.25 -0.65
C ARG A 236 9.89 -17.29 0.45
N THR A 237 10.26 -17.86 1.60
CA THR A 237 9.35 -18.09 2.74
C THR A 237 9.77 -17.39 4.04
N ASP A 238 10.92 -16.72 4.06
CA ASP A 238 11.47 -16.02 5.23
C ASP A 238 11.09 -14.53 5.25
N CYS A 239 10.06 -14.14 4.51
CA CYS A 239 9.49 -12.79 4.47
C CYS A 239 8.00 -12.81 4.79
N TRP A 240 7.43 -11.65 5.11
CA TRP A 240 5.98 -11.53 5.33
C TRP A 240 5.22 -11.48 4.01
N PHE A 241 5.69 -10.66 3.09
CA PHE A 241 5.08 -10.46 1.79
C PHE A 241 6.08 -10.70 0.67
N ARG A 242 5.64 -11.36 -0.38
CA ARG A 242 6.36 -11.43 -1.65
C ARG A 242 5.80 -10.35 -2.56
N HIS A 243 6.67 -9.52 -3.08
CA HIS A 243 6.31 -8.43 -4.00
C HIS A 243 7.01 -8.67 -5.34
N LYS A 244 6.23 -8.97 -6.38
CA LYS A 244 6.72 -9.34 -7.73
C LYS A 244 7.22 -8.13 -8.51
#